data_580e5e43b813f538148cb2e0b1e9347c
#
_entry.id   580e5e43b813f538148cb2e0b1e9347c
#
_cell.length_a   1.000
_cell.length_b   1.000
_cell.length_c   1.000
_cell.angle_alpha   90.00
_cell.angle_beta   90.00
_cell.angle_gamma   90.00
#
_symmetry.space_group_name_H-M   'P 1'
#
loop_
_entity.id
_entity.type
_entity.pdbx_description
1 polymer ?
#
loop_
_entity_poly.entity_id
_entity_poly.type
_entity_poly.pdbx_seq_one_letter_code
_entity_poly.pdbx_strand_id
1 'polypeptide(L)'
;MNRQQMEIYATVLLKKGINLQENQILVINAPVESHEFVSVLAEKAYESGASQVVLNWRSNTLTRLKYDHEELASFEDFPTWRRDFSLTYYRKGAAFLSLISADPDLLKGVDKEKLVAFQKASHTALKEYSDGIMASKVTWLVAAVPSHKWASILFPEKSPTEAYAALEEAILKASRSDGPAPLEAWDNHLNDLKKRRQWLTDKAFKALHYKNDRGTDLTVGLPKHHIWQGGTEESAEGIPFNANIPTEEVFTAPHCRQVDGIVYSTKPLVYQGNLIDRFSLTFKDGQVIDFQADVGQDILATLLDSDEGARRLGEAALIPYDSPISQSNMLFYETLFDENASCHLALGKAYPTCLDGGTNLSEEEASAAGLNDSMVHVDFMIGSADMTIEGLCEDGTVVPVFINGNWAN
;
A
#
# COMPACT_ATOMS: atom_id res chain seq x y z
N MET A 1 -0.08 7.14 -22.91
CA MET A 1 0.28 5.80 -23.43
C MET A 1 -0.26 5.66 -24.86
N ASN A 2 0.54 5.10 -25.77
CA ASN A 2 0.02 4.67 -27.06
C ASN A 2 -0.74 3.34 -26.90
N ARG A 3 -1.46 2.90 -27.97
CA ARG A 3 -2.29 1.68 -27.92
C ARG A 3 -1.52 0.44 -27.46
N GLN A 4 -0.31 0.24 -27.99
CA GLN A 4 0.52 -0.92 -27.63
C GLN A 4 0.95 -0.89 -26.15
N GLN A 5 1.32 0.26 -25.61
CA GLN A 5 1.64 0.41 -24.20
C GLN A 5 0.43 0.12 -23.30
N MET A 6 -0.75 0.60 -23.70
CA MET A 6 -2.00 0.30 -22.97
C MET A 6 -2.31 -1.19 -22.99
N GLU A 7 -2.13 -1.88 -24.11
CA GLU A 7 -2.34 -3.35 -24.22
C GLU A 7 -1.36 -4.15 -23.36
N ILE A 8 -0.09 -3.74 -23.33
CA ILE A 8 0.94 -4.35 -22.49
C ILE A 8 0.56 -4.19 -20.99
N TYR A 9 0.28 -2.95 -20.59
CA TYR A 9 -0.08 -2.65 -19.21
C TYR A 9 -1.36 -3.39 -18.79
N ALA A 10 -2.42 -3.35 -19.60
CA ALA A 10 -3.64 -4.11 -19.35
C ALA A 10 -3.37 -5.62 -19.19
N THR A 11 -2.49 -6.18 -20.02
CA THR A 11 -2.10 -7.60 -19.94
C THR A 11 -1.38 -7.92 -18.63
N VAL A 12 -0.48 -7.04 -18.17
CA VAL A 12 0.19 -7.18 -16.86
C VAL A 12 -0.85 -7.15 -15.74
N LEU A 13 -1.76 -6.16 -15.71
CA LEU A 13 -2.79 -6.06 -14.68
C LEU A 13 -3.70 -7.29 -14.64
N LEU A 14 -4.10 -7.81 -15.80
CA LEU A 14 -5.01 -8.96 -15.88
C LEU A 14 -4.34 -10.28 -15.54
N LYS A 15 -3.06 -10.49 -15.94
CA LYS A 15 -2.37 -11.78 -15.79
C LYS A 15 -1.49 -11.86 -14.56
N LYS A 16 -0.82 -10.76 -14.19
CA LYS A 16 0.13 -10.74 -13.06
C LYS A 16 -0.46 -10.06 -11.83
N GLY A 17 -1.38 -9.10 -12.01
CA GLY A 17 -2.14 -8.48 -10.93
C GLY A 17 -3.26 -9.40 -10.49
N ILE A 18 -4.43 -9.20 -11.07
CA ILE A 18 -5.67 -9.83 -10.63
C ILE A 18 -5.78 -11.33 -10.96
N ASN A 19 -4.93 -11.84 -11.86
CA ASN A 19 -4.97 -13.22 -12.38
C ASN A 19 -6.39 -13.65 -12.79
N LEU A 20 -6.97 -12.86 -13.71
CA LEU A 20 -8.35 -13.05 -14.16
C LEU A 20 -8.58 -14.46 -14.71
N GLN A 21 -9.59 -15.14 -14.17
CA GLN A 21 -9.94 -16.51 -14.55
C GLN A 21 -10.96 -16.54 -15.69
N GLU A 22 -10.98 -17.65 -16.45
CA GLU A 22 -11.99 -17.88 -17.47
C GLU A 22 -13.40 -17.90 -16.86
N ASN A 23 -14.37 -17.27 -17.52
CA ASN A 23 -15.75 -17.09 -17.07
C ASN A 23 -15.93 -16.24 -15.80
N GLN A 24 -14.87 -15.62 -15.26
CA GLN A 24 -14.98 -14.72 -14.11
C GLN A 24 -15.57 -13.36 -14.52
N ILE A 25 -16.31 -12.71 -13.62
CA ILE A 25 -16.76 -11.33 -13.77
C ILE A 25 -15.60 -10.42 -13.33
N LEU A 26 -15.28 -9.39 -14.11
CA LEU A 26 -14.35 -8.33 -13.74
C LEU A 26 -15.11 -7.04 -13.43
N VAL A 27 -14.96 -6.52 -12.21
CA VAL A 27 -15.43 -5.19 -11.83
C VAL A 27 -14.25 -4.22 -11.89
N ILE A 28 -14.36 -3.17 -12.69
CA ILE A 28 -13.34 -2.12 -12.82
C ILE A 28 -13.87 -0.84 -12.17
N ASN A 29 -13.20 -0.39 -11.10
CA ASN A 29 -13.38 0.91 -10.50
C ASN A 29 -12.35 1.86 -11.09
N ALA A 30 -12.74 2.92 -11.78
CA ALA A 30 -11.79 3.77 -12.50
C ALA A 30 -12.18 5.26 -12.50
N PRO A 31 -11.19 6.18 -12.57
CA PRO A 31 -11.45 7.56 -12.89
C PRO A 31 -12.04 7.68 -14.30
N VAL A 32 -13.08 8.52 -14.48
CA VAL A 32 -13.73 8.71 -15.79
C VAL A 32 -12.76 9.21 -16.86
N GLU A 33 -11.72 9.94 -16.44
CA GLU A 33 -10.67 10.45 -17.32
C GLU A 33 -9.81 9.34 -17.95
N SER A 34 -9.80 8.13 -17.38
CA SER A 34 -9.04 6.98 -17.88
C SER A 34 -9.82 6.11 -18.88
N HIS A 35 -10.93 6.60 -19.43
CA HIS A 35 -11.86 5.81 -20.28
C HIS A 35 -11.19 5.13 -21.49
N GLU A 36 -10.18 5.76 -22.10
CA GLU A 36 -9.43 5.16 -23.23
C GLU A 36 -8.68 3.90 -22.78
N PHE A 37 -7.94 3.98 -21.68
CA PHE A 37 -7.24 2.82 -21.10
C PHE A 37 -8.22 1.74 -20.64
N VAL A 38 -9.30 2.13 -19.97
CA VAL A 38 -10.34 1.18 -19.49
C VAL A 38 -10.99 0.44 -20.66
N SER A 39 -11.16 1.09 -21.82
CA SER A 39 -11.68 0.42 -23.02
C SER A 39 -10.75 -0.68 -23.51
N VAL A 40 -9.43 -0.41 -23.53
CA VAL A 40 -8.40 -1.40 -23.87
C VAL A 40 -8.35 -2.53 -22.85
N LEU A 41 -8.40 -2.19 -21.56
CA LEU A 41 -8.40 -3.16 -20.46
C LEU A 41 -9.63 -4.10 -20.55
N ALA A 42 -10.81 -3.56 -20.84
CA ALA A 42 -12.03 -4.35 -21.01
C ALA A 42 -11.95 -5.29 -22.23
N GLU A 43 -11.42 -4.81 -23.36
CA GLU A 43 -11.16 -5.66 -24.53
C GLU A 43 -10.23 -6.82 -24.19
N LYS A 44 -9.10 -6.54 -23.52
CA LYS A 44 -8.14 -7.57 -23.08
C LYS A 44 -8.74 -8.53 -22.03
N ALA A 45 -9.64 -8.06 -21.18
CA ALA A 45 -10.34 -8.90 -20.22
C ALA A 45 -11.26 -9.91 -20.93
N TYR A 46 -12.03 -9.47 -21.95
CA TYR A 46 -12.84 -10.38 -22.77
C TYR A 46 -11.98 -11.36 -23.58
N GLU A 47 -10.87 -10.90 -24.16
CA GLU A 47 -9.89 -11.79 -24.83
C GLU A 47 -9.30 -12.83 -23.87
N SER A 48 -9.21 -12.52 -22.57
CA SER A 48 -8.74 -13.41 -21.51
C SER A 48 -9.84 -14.32 -20.94
N GLY A 49 -11.07 -14.27 -21.49
CA GLY A 49 -12.17 -15.13 -21.09
C GLY A 49 -13.09 -14.58 -20.01
N ALA A 50 -13.07 -13.29 -19.69
CA ALA A 50 -14.04 -12.69 -18.78
C ALA A 50 -15.47 -12.93 -19.27
N SER A 51 -16.36 -13.38 -18.38
CA SER A 51 -17.79 -13.53 -18.72
C SER A 51 -18.52 -12.20 -18.79
N GLN A 52 -18.07 -11.24 -18.00
CA GLN A 52 -18.64 -9.90 -17.93
C GLN A 52 -17.58 -8.90 -17.44
N VAL A 53 -17.56 -7.69 -18.02
CA VAL A 53 -16.80 -6.55 -17.51
C VAL A 53 -17.81 -5.49 -17.04
N VAL A 54 -17.69 -5.07 -15.80
CA VAL A 54 -18.58 -4.13 -15.14
C VAL A 54 -17.81 -2.90 -14.72
N LEU A 55 -18.30 -1.71 -15.07
CA LEU A 55 -17.61 -0.46 -14.82
C LEU A 55 -18.28 0.33 -13.68
N ASN A 56 -17.45 0.82 -12.76
CA ASN A 56 -17.84 1.78 -11.73
C ASN A 56 -16.95 3.02 -11.86
N TRP A 57 -17.49 4.04 -12.52
CA TRP A 57 -16.77 5.28 -12.76
C TRP A 57 -16.73 6.19 -11.54
N ARG A 58 -15.59 6.85 -11.34
CA ARG A 58 -15.38 7.90 -10.32
C ARG A 58 -14.94 9.19 -11.00
N SER A 59 -15.31 10.32 -10.41
CA SER A 59 -14.86 11.64 -10.86
C SER A 59 -14.42 12.46 -9.64
N ASN A 60 -13.15 12.83 -9.60
CA ASN A 60 -12.61 13.68 -8.55
C ASN A 60 -13.31 15.05 -8.54
N THR A 61 -13.58 15.60 -9.72
CA THR A 61 -14.33 16.87 -9.84
C THR A 61 -15.71 16.80 -9.19
N LEU A 62 -16.49 15.75 -9.48
CA LEU A 62 -17.81 15.58 -8.87
C LEU A 62 -17.71 15.27 -7.37
N THR A 63 -16.70 14.52 -6.96
CA THR A 63 -16.44 14.27 -5.54
C THR A 63 -16.18 15.58 -4.82
N ARG A 64 -15.33 16.46 -5.36
CA ARG A 64 -15.04 17.78 -4.77
C ARG A 64 -16.30 18.64 -4.70
N LEU A 65 -17.05 18.76 -5.78
CA LEU A 65 -18.31 19.52 -5.82
C LEU A 65 -19.32 19.01 -4.80
N LYS A 66 -19.39 17.70 -4.59
CA LYS A 66 -20.24 17.12 -3.54
C LYS A 66 -19.87 17.66 -2.16
N TYR A 67 -18.60 17.61 -1.78
CA TYR A 67 -18.14 18.12 -0.49
C TYR A 67 -18.35 19.63 -0.33
N ASP A 68 -18.20 20.41 -1.40
CA ASP A 68 -18.34 21.86 -1.36
C ASP A 68 -19.82 22.31 -1.25
N HIS A 69 -20.78 21.53 -1.77
CA HIS A 69 -22.16 21.97 -1.95
C HIS A 69 -23.20 21.19 -1.19
N GLU A 70 -22.97 19.92 -0.88
CA GLU A 70 -23.97 19.13 -0.17
C GLU A 70 -23.91 19.34 1.34
N GLU A 71 -25.08 19.25 2.01
CA GLU A 71 -25.19 19.37 3.46
C GLU A 71 -24.64 18.10 4.16
N LEU A 72 -24.25 18.24 5.44
CA LEU A 72 -23.70 17.15 6.25
C LEU A 72 -24.56 15.88 6.22
N ALA A 73 -25.88 16.02 6.31
CA ALA A 73 -26.81 14.89 6.32
C ALA A 73 -26.69 13.96 5.09
N SER A 74 -26.24 14.48 3.94
CA SER A 74 -26.02 13.65 2.74
C SER A 74 -24.77 12.75 2.81
N PHE A 75 -23.91 12.98 3.83
CA PHE A 75 -22.72 12.17 4.10
C PHE A 75 -22.95 11.15 5.23
N GLU A 76 -24.02 11.29 6.00
CA GLU A 76 -24.38 10.37 7.09
C GLU A 76 -25.07 9.10 6.58
N ASP A 77 -25.60 9.13 5.36
CA ASP A 77 -26.23 7.98 4.71
C ASP A 77 -25.45 7.53 3.48
N PHE A 78 -25.07 6.25 3.46
CA PHE A 78 -24.37 5.68 2.30
C PHE A 78 -25.42 5.14 1.30
N PRO A 79 -25.38 5.56 0.01
CA PRO A 79 -26.38 5.18 -0.98
C PRO A 79 -26.52 3.65 -1.12
N THR A 80 -27.73 3.13 -0.89
CA THR A 80 -28.01 1.68 -0.91
C THR A 80 -27.63 1.04 -2.24
N TRP A 81 -27.85 1.72 -3.37
CA TRP A 81 -27.48 1.20 -4.68
C TRP A 81 -25.97 0.97 -4.85
N ARG A 82 -25.12 1.81 -4.22
CA ARG A 82 -23.64 1.62 -4.22
C ARG A 82 -23.25 0.42 -3.38
N ARG A 83 -23.86 0.28 -2.20
CA ARG A 83 -23.66 -0.89 -1.35
C ARG A 83 -24.07 -2.16 -2.08
N ASP A 84 -25.27 -2.17 -2.64
CA ASP A 84 -25.85 -3.33 -3.31
C ASP A 84 -25.07 -3.71 -4.56
N PHE A 85 -24.53 -2.74 -5.29
CA PHE A 85 -23.59 -2.96 -6.39
C PHE A 85 -22.35 -3.74 -5.90
N SER A 86 -21.63 -3.24 -4.91
CA SER A 86 -20.42 -3.89 -4.39
C SER A 86 -20.70 -5.29 -3.85
N LEU A 87 -21.73 -5.44 -3.02
CA LEU A 87 -22.09 -6.72 -2.44
C LEU A 87 -22.59 -7.74 -3.48
N THR A 88 -23.33 -7.29 -4.49
CA THR A 88 -23.83 -8.19 -5.56
C THR A 88 -22.68 -8.85 -6.31
N TYR A 89 -21.68 -8.09 -6.73
CA TYR A 89 -20.53 -8.64 -7.46
C TYR A 89 -19.57 -9.40 -6.55
N TYR A 90 -19.36 -8.92 -5.34
CA TYR A 90 -18.55 -9.63 -4.35
C TYR A 90 -19.12 -11.04 -4.06
N ARG A 91 -20.41 -11.15 -3.79
CA ARG A 91 -21.08 -12.44 -3.53
C ARG A 91 -21.14 -13.37 -4.75
N LYS A 92 -20.90 -12.85 -5.95
CA LYS A 92 -20.74 -13.63 -7.18
C LYS A 92 -19.29 -14.08 -7.43
N GLY A 93 -18.34 -13.78 -6.54
CA GLY A 93 -16.93 -14.12 -6.75
C GLY A 93 -16.25 -13.30 -7.85
N ALA A 94 -16.74 -12.09 -8.13
CA ALA A 94 -16.11 -11.23 -9.12
C ALA A 94 -14.70 -10.83 -8.70
N ALA A 95 -13.82 -10.65 -9.68
CA ALA A 95 -12.53 -10.01 -9.51
C ALA A 95 -12.69 -8.47 -9.48
N PHE A 96 -11.98 -7.76 -8.59
CA PHE A 96 -12.09 -6.30 -8.44
C PHE A 96 -10.78 -5.61 -8.79
N LEU A 97 -10.78 -4.80 -9.84
CA LEU A 97 -9.65 -3.99 -10.25
C LEU A 97 -9.97 -2.51 -9.99
N SER A 98 -9.16 -1.86 -9.15
CA SER A 98 -9.28 -0.44 -8.83
C SER A 98 -8.13 0.33 -9.47
N LEU A 99 -8.45 1.17 -10.44
CA LEU A 99 -7.51 2.13 -11.01
C LEU A 99 -7.57 3.41 -10.21
N ILE A 100 -6.40 3.86 -9.74
CA ILE A 100 -6.25 5.09 -8.97
C ILE A 100 -5.52 6.15 -9.79
N SER A 101 -5.81 7.40 -9.48
CA SER A 101 -5.08 8.56 -9.97
C SER A 101 -5.07 9.61 -8.87
N ALA A 102 -3.89 9.90 -8.34
CA ALA A 102 -3.75 10.75 -7.19
C ALA A 102 -4.18 12.20 -7.45
N ASP A 103 -4.87 12.78 -6.50
CA ASP A 103 -5.11 14.19 -6.38
C ASP A 103 -4.97 14.58 -4.89
N PRO A 104 -3.73 14.85 -4.43
CA PRO A 104 -3.46 15.14 -3.02
C PRO A 104 -4.21 16.39 -2.50
N ASP A 105 -4.65 17.28 -3.40
CA ASP A 105 -5.41 18.48 -3.04
C ASP A 105 -6.93 18.25 -3.04
N LEU A 106 -7.43 17.08 -3.46
CA LEU A 106 -8.86 16.80 -3.66
C LEU A 106 -9.73 17.20 -2.45
N LEU A 107 -9.28 16.80 -1.27
CA LEU A 107 -10.03 17.01 -0.01
C LEU A 107 -9.45 18.15 0.83
N LYS A 108 -8.52 18.94 0.31
CA LYS A 108 -7.91 20.06 1.03
C LYS A 108 -8.94 21.14 1.33
N GLY A 109 -9.06 21.51 2.62
CA GLY A 109 -10.01 22.52 3.07
C GLY A 109 -11.48 22.07 3.08
N VAL A 110 -11.76 20.80 2.86
CA VAL A 110 -13.10 20.21 3.03
C VAL A 110 -13.46 20.18 4.52
N ASP A 111 -14.75 20.32 4.81
CA ASP A 111 -15.29 20.20 6.16
C ASP A 111 -14.98 18.80 6.74
N LYS A 112 -14.28 18.80 7.88
CA LYS A 112 -13.87 17.55 8.56
C LYS A 112 -15.06 16.70 9.03
N GLU A 113 -16.17 17.34 9.42
CA GLU A 113 -17.38 16.62 9.86
C GLU A 113 -17.97 15.79 8.71
N LYS A 114 -18.00 16.36 7.49
CA LYS A 114 -18.44 15.63 6.28
C LYS A 114 -17.53 14.46 5.94
N LEU A 115 -16.20 14.60 6.11
CA LEU A 115 -15.24 13.52 5.88
C LEU A 115 -15.47 12.37 6.86
N VAL A 116 -15.58 12.67 8.15
CA VAL A 116 -15.82 11.69 9.22
C VAL A 116 -17.17 10.98 9.02
N ALA A 117 -18.24 11.76 8.74
CA ALA A 117 -19.57 11.21 8.50
C ALA A 117 -19.57 10.22 7.33
N PHE A 118 -18.98 10.60 6.18
CA PHE A 118 -18.90 9.73 5.01
C PHE A 118 -18.06 8.48 5.27
N GLN A 119 -16.93 8.61 5.95
CA GLN A 119 -16.06 7.48 6.30
C GLN A 119 -16.82 6.47 7.17
N LYS A 120 -17.52 6.95 8.21
CA LYS A 120 -18.32 6.11 9.10
C LYS A 120 -19.48 5.42 8.37
N ALA A 121 -20.23 6.16 7.56
CA ALA A 121 -21.36 5.63 6.80
C ALA A 121 -20.90 4.58 5.76
N SER A 122 -19.84 4.86 5.01
CA SER A 122 -19.28 3.94 4.02
C SER A 122 -18.69 2.68 4.66
N HIS A 123 -17.93 2.82 5.76
CA HIS A 123 -17.37 1.69 6.49
C HIS A 123 -18.48 0.75 6.99
N THR A 124 -19.54 1.31 7.58
CA THR A 124 -20.67 0.51 8.08
C THR A 124 -21.40 -0.20 6.93
N ALA A 125 -21.68 0.53 5.86
CA ALA A 125 -22.45 -0.01 4.73
C ALA A 125 -21.69 -1.07 3.91
N LEU A 126 -20.37 -0.92 3.80
CA LEU A 126 -19.50 -1.79 2.98
C LEU A 126 -18.71 -2.81 3.82
N LYS A 127 -19.00 -2.96 5.12
CA LYS A 127 -18.21 -3.81 6.02
C LYS A 127 -18.00 -5.23 5.48
N GLU A 128 -19.06 -5.92 5.04
CA GLU A 128 -18.97 -7.28 4.46
C GLU A 128 -18.04 -7.32 3.24
N TYR A 129 -18.15 -6.32 2.36
CA TYR A 129 -17.29 -6.21 1.17
C TYR A 129 -15.84 -5.96 1.56
N SER A 130 -15.60 -4.98 2.43
CA SER A 130 -14.24 -4.60 2.85
C SER A 130 -13.55 -5.73 3.62
N ASP A 131 -14.24 -6.37 4.55
CA ASP A 131 -13.71 -7.53 5.29
C ASP A 131 -13.38 -8.69 4.34
N GLY A 132 -14.21 -8.89 3.30
CA GLY A 132 -13.97 -9.92 2.30
C GLY A 132 -12.76 -9.64 1.40
N ILE A 133 -12.56 -8.39 0.98
CA ILE A 133 -11.37 -7.95 0.23
C ILE A 133 -10.11 -8.11 1.09
N MET A 134 -10.13 -7.59 2.31
CA MET A 134 -8.98 -7.67 3.24
C MET A 134 -8.62 -9.11 3.66
N ALA A 135 -9.58 -10.02 3.63
CA ALA A 135 -9.36 -11.44 3.87
C ALA A 135 -9.09 -12.23 2.59
N SER A 136 -8.81 -11.57 1.48
CA SER A 136 -8.53 -12.16 0.15
C SER A 136 -9.56 -13.21 -0.27
N LYS A 137 -10.86 -13.02 0.07
CA LYS A 137 -11.93 -13.96 -0.31
C LYS A 137 -12.18 -14.00 -1.81
N VAL A 138 -11.89 -12.92 -2.50
CA VAL A 138 -11.92 -12.78 -3.97
C VAL A 138 -10.62 -12.15 -4.43
N THR A 139 -10.26 -12.29 -5.70
CA THR A 139 -9.09 -11.59 -6.25
C THR A 139 -9.36 -10.11 -6.41
N TRP A 140 -8.39 -9.28 -6.05
CA TRP A 140 -8.47 -7.83 -6.17
C TRP A 140 -7.11 -7.22 -6.54
N LEU A 141 -7.15 -6.03 -7.11
CA LEU A 141 -5.95 -5.33 -7.55
C LEU A 141 -6.16 -3.83 -7.45
N VAL A 142 -5.15 -3.13 -6.92
CA VAL A 142 -4.99 -1.68 -7.06
C VAL A 142 -3.84 -1.40 -8.02
N ALA A 143 -4.07 -0.53 -9.01
CA ALA A 143 -3.07 -0.09 -9.96
C ALA A 143 -3.31 1.38 -10.33
N ALA A 144 -2.30 2.06 -10.84
CA ALA A 144 -2.42 3.49 -11.16
C ALA A 144 -2.68 3.76 -12.64
N VAL A 145 -3.36 4.88 -12.89
CA VAL A 145 -3.46 5.50 -14.21
C VAL A 145 -3.10 6.98 -14.10
N PRO A 146 -2.44 7.57 -15.12
CA PRO A 146 -2.06 8.97 -15.08
C PRO A 146 -3.27 9.90 -15.19
N SER A 147 -3.16 11.09 -14.59
CA SER A 147 -4.05 12.21 -14.86
C SER A 147 -3.26 13.50 -15.05
N HIS A 148 -3.83 14.49 -15.75
CA HIS A 148 -3.20 15.79 -15.91
C HIS A 148 -3.00 16.50 -14.56
N LYS A 149 -3.94 16.35 -13.63
CA LYS A 149 -3.84 16.96 -12.30
C LYS A 149 -2.65 16.39 -11.53
N TRP A 150 -2.54 15.06 -11.44
CA TRP A 150 -1.43 14.38 -10.77
C TRP A 150 -0.10 14.73 -11.43
N ALA A 151 -0.02 14.66 -12.76
CA ALA A 151 1.18 15.01 -13.51
C ALA A 151 1.65 16.45 -13.25
N SER A 152 0.73 17.43 -13.20
CA SER A 152 1.06 18.81 -12.91
C SER A 152 1.60 19.07 -11.50
N ILE A 153 1.24 18.22 -10.55
CA ILE A 153 1.76 18.28 -9.18
C ILE A 153 3.18 17.71 -9.12
N LEU A 154 3.43 16.59 -9.83
CA LEU A 154 4.74 15.94 -9.82
C LEU A 154 5.78 16.68 -10.68
N PHE A 155 5.36 17.31 -11.76
CA PHE A 155 6.25 17.97 -12.73
C PHE A 155 5.80 19.41 -13.01
N PRO A 156 5.81 20.29 -11.98
CA PRO A 156 5.29 21.66 -12.11
C PRO A 156 6.09 22.52 -13.11
N GLU A 157 7.34 22.12 -13.41
CA GLU A 157 8.22 22.83 -14.35
C GLU A 157 8.01 22.44 -15.82
N LYS A 158 7.23 21.36 -16.09
CA LYS A 158 6.97 20.84 -17.44
C LYS A 158 5.66 21.40 -18.02
N SER A 159 5.56 21.44 -19.34
CA SER A 159 4.27 21.68 -19.98
C SER A 159 3.27 20.54 -19.63
N PRO A 160 1.95 20.78 -19.66
CA PRO A 160 0.94 19.77 -19.34
C PRO A 160 1.11 18.44 -20.11
N THR A 161 1.49 18.51 -21.37
CA THR A 161 1.71 17.33 -22.22
C THR A 161 2.98 16.57 -21.81
N GLU A 162 4.08 17.29 -21.54
CA GLU A 162 5.33 16.66 -21.10
C GLU A 162 5.21 16.08 -19.69
N ALA A 163 4.52 16.78 -18.79
CA ALA A 163 4.25 16.29 -17.44
C ALA A 163 3.43 14.98 -17.47
N TYR A 164 2.38 14.96 -18.29
CA TYR A 164 1.54 13.77 -18.44
C TYR A 164 2.33 12.59 -19.02
N ALA A 165 3.15 12.82 -20.06
CA ALA A 165 4.01 11.79 -20.64
C ALA A 165 5.06 11.26 -19.65
N ALA A 166 5.65 12.15 -18.82
CA ALA A 166 6.60 11.76 -17.79
C ALA A 166 5.95 10.89 -16.68
N LEU A 167 4.71 11.20 -16.30
CA LEU A 167 3.95 10.37 -15.34
C LEU A 167 3.59 9.01 -15.96
N GLU A 168 3.18 8.97 -17.23
CA GLU A 168 2.93 7.70 -17.93
C GLU A 168 4.18 6.80 -17.92
N GLU A 169 5.34 7.36 -18.27
CA GLU A 169 6.62 6.64 -18.26
C GLU A 169 6.95 6.12 -16.84
N ALA A 170 6.77 6.95 -15.83
CA ALA A 170 7.02 6.56 -14.44
C ALA A 170 6.12 5.40 -13.98
N ILE A 171 4.82 5.44 -14.31
CA ILE A 171 3.87 4.36 -13.98
C ILE A 171 4.24 3.07 -14.71
N LEU A 172 4.53 3.12 -16.01
CA LEU A 172 4.93 1.96 -16.81
C LEU A 172 6.22 1.33 -16.29
N LYS A 173 7.20 2.15 -15.93
CA LYS A 173 8.47 1.69 -15.36
C LYS A 173 8.28 1.04 -13.99
N ALA A 174 7.57 1.69 -13.08
CA ALA A 174 7.27 1.15 -11.74
C ALA A 174 6.49 -0.17 -11.83
N SER A 175 5.55 -0.28 -12.78
CA SER A 175 4.78 -1.50 -13.03
C SER A 175 5.50 -2.52 -13.93
N ARG A 176 6.80 -2.33 -14.24
CA ARG A 176 7.59 -3.23 -15.15
C ARG A 176 6.89 -3.51 -16.49
N SER A 177 6.15 -2.51 -16.98
CA SER A 177 5.38 -2.61 -18.23
C SER A 177 6.05 -1.90 -19.42
N ASP A 178 7.23 -1.34 -19.22
CA ASP A 178 8.01 -0.58 -20.20
C ASP A 178 9.02 -1.42 -21.00
N GLY A 179 9.30 -2.64 -20.51
CA GLY A 179 10.30 -3.54 -21.11
C GLY A 179 9.75 -4.41 -22.25
N PRO A 180 10.64 -5.16 -22.94
CA PRO A 180 10.26 -6.05 -24.05
C PRO A 180 9.52 -7.33 -23.62
N ALA A 181 9.66 -7.76 -22.38
CA ALA A 181 9.10 -8.98 -21.84
C ALA A 181 8.48 -8.77 -20.44
N PRO A 182 7.42 -7.95 -20.30
CA PRO A 182 6.90 -7.51 -19.01
C PRO A 182 6.35 -8.66 -18.16
N LEU A 183 5.74 -9.67 -18.74
CA LEU A 183 5.24 -10.84 -17.99
C LEU A 183 6.37 -11.65 -17.39
N GLU A 184 7.48 -11.85 -18.11
CA GLU A 184 8.67 -12.52 -17.60
C GLU A 184 9.36 -11.68 -16.51
N ALA A 185 9.43 -10.37 -16.69
CA ALA A 185 9.95 -9.46 -15.68
C ALA A 185 9.17 -9.57 -14.36
N TRP A 186 7.83 -9.67 -14.43
CA TRP A 186 6.98 -9.92 -13.27
C TRP A 186 7.20 -11.31 -12.67
N ASP A 187 7.33 -12.38 -13.49
CA ASP A 187 7.59 -13.72 -12.97
C ASP A 187 8.91 -13.77 -12.19
N ASN A 188 9.95 -13.14 -12.72
CA ASN A 188 11.25 -13.06 -12.06
C ASN A 188 11.16 -12.27 -10.75
N HIS A 189 10.48 -11.14 -10.77
CA HIS A 189 10.28 -10.28 -9.59
C HIS A 189 9.50 -11.00 -8.49
N LEU A 190 8.34 -11.59 -8.81
CA LEU A 190 7.52 -12.32 -7.85
C LEU A 190 8.25 -13.56 -7.28
N ASN A 191 9.05 -14.24 -8.11
CA ASN A 191 9.89 -15.34 -7.64
C ASN A 191 10.99 -14.84 -6.69
N ASP A 192 11.54 -13.65 -6.91
CA ASP A 192 12.51 -13.08 -6.00
C ASP A 192 11.87 -12.68 -4.65
N LEU A 193 10.74 -11.95 -4.67
CA LEU A 193 9.97 -11.65 -3.46
C LEU A 193 9.62 -12.92 -2.67
N LYS A 194 9.16 -13.97 -3.37
CA LYS A 194 8.86 -15.27 -2.74
C LYS A 194 10.08 -15.88 -2.06
N LYS A 195 11.27 -15.86 -2.70
CA LYS A 195 12.52 -16.36 -2.12
C LYS A 195 12.92 -15.55 -0.89
N ARG A 196 12.83 -14.20 -0.96
CA ARG A 196 13.13 -13.30 0.16
C ARG A 196 12.20 -13.57 1.34
N ARG A 197 10.89 -13.61 1.09
CA ARG A 197 9.87 -13.93 2.10
C ARG A 197 10.15 -15.28 2.78
N GLN A 198 10.41 -16.34 2.00
CA GLN A 198 10.68 -17.66 2.54
C GLN A 198 11.97 -17.67 3.37
N TRP A 199 13.05 -17.07 2.85
CA TRP A 199 14.32 -16.97 3.57
C TRP A 199 14.18 -16.25 4.92
N LEU A 200 13.47 -15.13 4.95
CA LEU A 200 13.23 -14.37 6.19
C LEU A 200 12.38 -15.17 7.18
N THR A 201 11.34 -15.86 6.70
CA THR A 201 10.48 -16.71 7.53
C THR A 201 11.29 -17.88 8.11
N ASP A 202 12.11 -18.56 7.30
CA ASP A 202 12.95 -19.69 7.73
C ASP A 202 14.03 -19.28 8.73
N LYS A 203 14.54 -18.05 8.62
CA LYS A 203 15.51 -17.49 9.57
C LYS A 203 14.90 -17.25 10.94
N ALA A 204 13.60 -16.97 11.01
CA ALA A 204 12.86 -16.74 12.24
C ALA A 204 13.60 -15.79 13.21
N PHE A 205 14.05 -14.64 12.70
CA PHE A 205 14.81 -13.67 13.48
C PHE A 205 14.03 -13.24 14.73
N LYS A 206 14.73 -13.13 15.84
CA LYS A 206 14.18 -12.54 17.07
C LYS A 206 13.90 -11.05 16.93
N ALA A 207 14.78 -10.35 16.20
CA ALA A 207 14.67 -8.92 15.96
C ALA A 207 15.43 -8.53 14.68
N LEU A 208 15.10 -7.35 14.16
CA LEU A 208 15.88 -6.64 13.14
C LEU A 208 16.52 -5.40 13.77
N HIS A 209 17.78 -5.14 13.42
CA HIS A 209 18.50 -3.93 13.82
C HIS A 209 18.76 -3.07 12.59
N TYR A 210 18.22 -1.85 12.59
CA TYR A 210 18.31 -0.88 11.50
C TYR A 210 19.31 0.22 11.85
N LYS A 211 20.21 0.55 10.92
CA LYS A 211 21.21 1.60 11.10
C LYS A 211 21.50 2.34 9.80
N ASN A 212 21.66 3.66 9.88
CA ASN A 212 22.12 4.51 8.77
C ASN A 212 22.85 5.78 9.28
N ASP A 213 23.45 6.52 8.35
CA ASP A 213 24.22 7.75 8.66
C ASP A 213 23.33 8.94 9.07
N ARG A 214 22.01 8.87 8.87
CA ARG A 214 21.06 9.89 9.37
C ARG A 214 20.89 9.84 10.88
N GLY A 215 21.35 8.79 11.52
CA GLY A 215 21.24 8.58 12.95
C GLY A 215 20.19 7.55 13.36
N THR A 216 19.55 6.87 12.42
CA THR A 216 18.71 5.70 12.73
C THR A 216 19.56 4.64 13.41
N ASP A 217 19.15 4.21 14.59
CA ASP A 217 19.71 3.11 15.36
C ASP A 217 18.54 2.50 16.14
N LEU A 218 17.85 1.55 15.51
CA LEU A 218 16.57 1.01 15.97
C LEU A 218 16.59 -0.51 15.96
N THR A 219 16.24 -1.12 17.08
CA THR A 219 15.98 -2.56 17.18
C THR A 219 14.48 -2.81 17.20
N VAL A 220 14.01 -3.61 16.26
CA VAL A 220 12.59 -4.01 16.09
C VAL A 220 12.46 -5.48 16.39
N GLY A 221 11.89 -5.83 17.54
CA GLY A 221 11.61 -7.22 17.92
C GLY A 221 10.49 -7.81 17.05
N LEU A 222 10.57 -9.10 16.80
CA LEU A 222 9.58 -9.83 16.00
C LEU A 222 8.83 -10.84 16.89
N PRO A 223 7.50 -11.03 16.70
CA PRO A 223 6.74 -12.04 17.41
C PRO A 223 7.27 -13.45 17.14
N LYS A 224 7.12 -14.35 18.10
CA LYS A 224 7.33 -15.78 17.81
C LYS A 224 6.34 -16.24 16.75
N HIS A 225 6.81 -17.07 15.83
CA HIS A 225 6.00 -17.57 14.70
C HIS A 225 5.51 -16.47 13.75
N HIS A 226 6.22 -15.33 13.71
CA HIS A 226 5.98 -14.35 12.65
C HIS A 226 6.29 -14.99 11.28
N ILE A 227 5.52 -14.60 10.29
CA ILE A 227 5.75 -14.95 8.90
C ILE A 227 5.87 -13.68 8.07
N TRP A 228 6.67 -13.75 7.03
CA TRP A 228 6.83 -12.65 6.11
C TRP A 228 5.81 -12.77 4.98
N GLN A 229 5.18 -11.68 4.64
CA GLN A 229 4.23 -11.52 3.55
C GLN A 229 4.87 -10.73 2.40
N GLY A 230 4.14 -10.55 1.29
CA GLY A 230 4.54 -9.74 0.15
C GLY A 230 4.52 -10.51 -1.17
N GLY A 231 4.32 -9.77 -2.25
CA GLY A 231 4.13 -10.33 -3.58
C GLY A 231 2.77 -11.03 -3.71
N THR A 232 2.80 -12.31 -4.08
CA THR A 232 1.59 -13.06 -4.40
C THR A 232 0.81 -13.49 -3.16
N GLU A 233 -0.48 -13.15 -3.14
CA GLU A 233 -1.50 -13.66 -2.23
C GLU A 233 -2.28 -14.81 -2.86
N GLU A 234 -3.14 -15.46 -2.08
CA GLU A 234 -4.03 -16.52 -2.55
C GLU A 234 -5.45 -16.22 -2.12
N SER A 235 -6.40 -16.26 -3.05
CA SER A 235 -7.81 -16.08 -2.73
C SER A 235 -8.39 -17.29 -2.01
N ALA A 236 -9.59 -17.15 -1.42
CA ALA A 236 -10.27 -18.26 -0.76
C ALA A 236 -10.54 -19.47 -1.70
N GLU A 237 -10.52 -19.25 -3.01
CA GLU A 237 -10.66 -20.31 -4.04
C GLU A 237 -9.30 -20.88 -4.50
N GLY A 238 -8.18 -20.47 -3.87
CA GLY A 238 -6.83 -20.93 -4.23
C GLY A 238 -6.27 -20.24 -5.48
N ILE A 239 -6.80 -19.09 -5.89
CA ILE A 239 -6.32 -18.36 -7.06
C ILE A 239 -5.19 -17.42 -6.60
N PRO A 240 -3.95 -17.61 -7.09
CA PRO A 240 -2.86 -16.70 -6.78
C PRO A 240 -3.05 -15.38 -7.51
N PHE A 241 -2.86 -14.25 -6.82
CA PHE A 241 -2.96 -12.90 -7.38
C PHE A 241 -2.04 -11.93 -6.66
N ASN A 242 -1.83 -10.75 -7.21
CA ASN A 242 -1.08 -9.68 -6.56
C ASN A 242 -2.00 -8.48 -6.35
N ALA A 243 -2.20 -8.11 -5.09
CA ALA A 243 -3.14 -7.07 -4.70
C ALA A 243 -2.73 -5.66 -5.17
N ASN A 244 -1.43 -5.44 -5.38
CA ASN A 244 -0.86 -4.16 -5.77
C ASN A 244 0.06 -4.29 -6.99
N ILE A 245 -0.07 -3.37 -7.94
CA ILE A 245 0.88 -3.13 -9.03
C ILE A 245 1.16 -1.62 -9.09
N PRO A 246 2.39 -1.20 -8.71
CA PRO A 246 3.56 -2.00 -8.33
C PRO A 246 3.47 -2.59 -6.92
N THR A 247 4.34 -3.57 -6.63
CA THR A 247 4.70 -4.05 -5.28
C THR A 247 6.18 -4.40 -5.27
N GLU A 248 6.91 -3.98 -4.25
CA GLU A 248 8.37 -4.17 -4.12
C GLU A 248 8.75 -4.78 -2.77
N GLU A 249 7.79 -4.96 -1.90
CA GLU A 249 8.02 -5.22 -0.50
C GLU A 249 7.92 -6.70 -0.12
N VAL A 250 8.66 -7.03 0.95
CA VAL A 250 8.34 -8.12 1.86
C VAL A 250 8.22 -7.55 3.27
N PHE A 251 7.14 -7.85 3.97
CA PHE A 251 6.82 -7.23 5.24
C PHE A 251 6.39 -8.24 6.30
N THR A 252 6.47 -7.84 7.56
CA THR A 252 5.96 -8.58 8.70
C THR A 252 5.50 -7.63 9.80
N ALA A 253 4.77 -8.16 10.80
CA ALA A 253 4.38 -7.37 11.97
C ALA A 253 5.49 -7.36 13.02
N PRO A 254 5.91 -6.19 13.52
CA PRO A 254 6.74 -6.07 14.71
C PRO A 254 6.04 -6.56 15.97
N HIS A 255 6.84 -6.96 16.97
CA HIS A 255 6.31 -7.17 18.31
C HIS A 255 6.07 -5.81 18.99
N CYS A 256 4.82 -5.45 19.22
CA CYS A 256 4.37 -4.12 19.65
C CYS A 256 5.01 -3.61 20.97
N ARG A 257 5.66 -4.46 21.76
CA ARG A 257 6.34 -4.11 23.03
C ARG A 257 7.85 -4.31 23.00
N GLN A 258 8.45 -4.61 21.83
CA GLN A 258 9.88 -4.92 21.70
C GLN A 258 10.54 -4.06 20.61
N VAL A 259 10.34 -2.75 20.69
CA VAL A 259 10.99 -1.78 19.80
C VAL A 259 11.72 -0.76 20.65
N ASP A 260 13.04 -0.63 20.44
CA ASP A 260 13.90 0.26 21.20
C ASP A 260 14.89 0.98 20.29
N GLY A 261 15.09 2.29 20.49
CA GLY A 261 16.04 3.11 19.75
C GLY A 261 15.37 4.28 19.04
N ILE A 262 16.06 4.85 18.06
CA ILE A 262 15.63 6.02 17.31
C ILE A 262 15.57 5.72 15.80
N VAL A 263 14.55 6.25 15.14
CA VAL A 263 14.42 6.19 13.69
C VAL A 263 14.17 7.56 13.10
N TYR A 264 14.77 7.84 11.95
CA TYR A 264 14.61 9.07 11.19
C TYR A 264 13.88 8.76 9.88
N SER A 265 12.86 9.57 9.56
CA SER A 265 12.22 9.51 8.24
C SER A 265 13.19 9.91 7.14
N THR A 266 13.11 9.24 5.99
CA THR A 266 13.93 9.55 4.81
C THR A 266 13.16 10.25 3.71
N LYS A 267 11.83 10.20 3.77
CA LYS A 267 10.91 10.89 2.85
C LYS A 267 9.81 11.61 3.65
N PRO A 268 9.19 12.64 3.07
CA PRO A 268 8.00 13.26 3.65
C PRO A 268 6.84 12.26 3.75
N LEU A 269 6.03 12.42 4.81
CA LEU A 269 4.78 11.71 5.01
C LEU A 269 3.60 12.66 4.77
N VAL A 270 2.64 12.25 3.98
CA VAL A 270 1.37 12.96 3.81
C VAL A 270 0.30 12.27 4.65
N TYR A 271 -0.18 12.93 5.69
CA TYR A 271 -1.23 12.40 6.56
C TYR A 271 -2.44 13.33 6.56
N GLN A 272 -3.61 12.82 6.15
CA GLN A 272 -4.86 13.58 6.04
C GLN A 272 -4.70 14.92 5.26
N GLY A 273 -3.93 14.91 4.17
CA GLY A 273 -3.67 16.09 3.34
C GLY A 273 -2.69 17.10 3.93
N ASN A 274 -2.01 16.76 5.03
CA ASN A 274 -0.98 17.60 5.66
C ASN A 274 0.38 16.93 5.54
N LEU A 275 1.43 17.74 5.34
CA LEU A 275 2.79 17.28 5.21
C LEU A 275 3.46 17.20 6.58
N ILE A 276 4.11 16.05 6.85
CA ILE A 276 5.04 15.85 7.96
C ILE A 276 6.40 15.53 7.34
N ASP A 277 7.43 16.32 7.65
CA ASP A 277 8.73 16.14 7.00
C ASP A 277 9.89 16.26 7.98
N ARG A 278 10.96 15.50 7.68
CA ARG A 278 12.20 15.41 8.48
C ARG A 278 11.90 15.17 9.95
N PHE A 279 11.22 14.06 10.21
CA PHE A 279 10.84 13.68 11.57
C PHE A 279 11.64 12.49 12.09
N SER A 280 11.66 12.38 13.40
CA SER A 280 12.23 11.25 14.12
C SER A 280 11.28 10.77 15.21
N LEU A 281 11.36 9.47 15.51
CA LEU A 281 10.63 8.80 16.58
C LEU A 281 11.61 8.05 17.45
N THR A 282 11.53 8.25 18.77
CA THR A 282 12.29 7.48 19.76
C THR A 282 11.38 6.48 20.43
N PHE A 283 11.73 5.21 20.33
CA PHE A 283 11.00 4.10 20.90
C PHE A 283 11.63 3.58 22.18
N LYS A 284 10.80 3.22 23.15
CA LYS A 284 11.17 2.47 24.35
C LYS A 284 10.07 1.47 24.68
N ASP A 285 10.45 0.19 24.85
CA ASP A 285 9.52 -0.90 25.12
C ASP A 285 8.32 -0.93 24.13
N GLY A 286 8.61 -0.65 22.84
CA GLY A 286 7.65 -0.61 21.75
C GLY A 286 6.81 0.66 21.64
N GLN A 287 6.94 1.62 22.56
CA GLN A 287 6.15 2.85 22.54
C GLN A 287 6.99 4.05 22.11
N VAL A 288 6.44 4.92 21.28
CA VAL A 288 7.02 6.24 20.98
C VAL A 288 6.97 7.09 22.23
N ILE A 289 8.16 7.39 22.79
CA ILE A 289 8.32 8.20 24.00
C ILE A 289 8.75 9.64 23.71
N ASP A 290 9.35 9.88 22.54
CA ASP A 290 9.76 11.20 22.08
C ASP A 290 9.67 11.26 20.54
N PHE A 291 9.35 12.44 20.01
CA PHE A 291 9.25 12.67 18.56
C PHE A 291 9.51 14.13 18.21
N GLN A 292 10.08 14.33 17.02
CA GLN A 292 10.38 15.66 16.48
C GLN A 292 10.09 15.68 14.98
N ALA A 293 9.63 16.82 14.46
CA ALA A 293 9.49 17.07 13.03
C ALA A 293 9.80 18.53 12.71
N ASP A 294 10.53 18.77 11.60
CA ASP A 294 10.77 20.13 11.13
C ASP A 294 9.49 20.76 10.52
N VAL A 295 8.65 19.92 9.92
CA VAL A 295 7.37 20.33 9.34
C VAL A 295 6.28 19.40 9.88
N GLY A 296 5.14 19.95 10.30
CA GLY A 296 3.97 19.16 10.72
C GLY A 296 4.11 18.49 12.09
N GLN A 297 4.86 19.07 13.02
CA GLN A 297 5.03 18.56 14.40
C GLN A 297 3.68 18.33 15.11
N ASP A 298 2.72 19.25 14.96
CA ASP A 298 1.38 19.17 15.52
C ASP A 298 0.51 18.09 14.87
N ILE A 299 0.74 17.85 13.58
CA ILE A 299 0.06 16.78 12.82
C ILE A 299 0.60 15.41 13.26
N LEU A 300 1.93 15.30 13.43
CA LEU A 300 2.56 14.10 13.96
C LEU A 300 2.06 13.78 15.38
N ALA A 301 1.95 14.80 16.24
CA ALA A 301 1.36 14.64 17.56
C ALA A 301 -0.09 14.12 17.48
N THR A 302 -0.90 14.69 16.60
CA THR A 302 -2.30 14.26 16.40
C THR A 302 -2.39 12.80 15.93
N LEU A 303 -1.50 12.37 15.02
CA LEU A 303 -1.42 10.98 14.58
C LEU A 303 -1.08 10.06 15.76
N LEU A 304 -0.05 10.39 16.54
CA LEU A 304 0.41 9.60 17.67
C LEU A 304 -0.60 9.54 18.84
N ASP A 305 -1.50 10.52 18.92
CA ASP A 305 -2.54 10.61 19.95
C ASP A 305 -3.91 10.08 19.47
N SER A 306 -3.98 9.46 18.28
CA SER A 306 -5.23 8.92 17.74
C SER A 306 -5.84 7.82 18.61
N ASP A 307 -5.01 6.92 19.14
CA ASP A 307 -5.33 5.91 20.14
C ASP A 307 -4.03 5.37 20.80
N GLU A 308 -4.14 4.42 21.71
CA GLU A 308 -3.01 3.83 22.42
C GLU A 308 -2.05 3.07 21.47
N GLY A 309 -2.62 2.40 20.45
CA GLY A 309 -1.86 1.63 19.46
C GLY A 309 -1.12 2.52 18.44
N ALA A 310 -1.57 3.75 18.22
CA ALA A 310 -0.95 4.67 17.26
C ALA A 310 0.51 5.03 17.60
N ARG A 311 0.92 4.88 18.87
CA ARG A 311 2.32 5.05 19.32
C ARG A 311 3.18 3.81 19.20
N ARG A 312 2.71 2.75 18.56
CA ARG A 312 3.41 1.48 18.39
C ARG A 312 3.49 1.10 16.92
N LEU A 313 4.47 0.27 16.59
CA LEU A 313 4.59 -0.24 15.21
C LEU A 313 3.61 -1.37 14.95
N GLY A 314 3.04 -1.37 13.75
CA GLY A 314 2.21 -2.42 13.17
C GLY A 314 2.86 -3.15 12.00
N GLU A 315 3.84 -2.52 11.34
CA GLU A 315 4.52 -3.11 10.19
C GLU A 315 6.01 -2.78 10.13
N ALA A 316 6.77 -3.71 9.56
CA ALA A 316 8.16 -3.54 9.15
C ALA A 316 8.32 -4.12 7.74
N ALA A 317 8.51 -3.26 6.76
CA ALA A 317 8.65 -3.62 5.35
C ALA A 317 10.08 -3.41 4.85
N LEU A 318 10.54 -4.37 4.05
CA LEU A 318 11.87 -4.41 3.46
C LEU A 318 11.78 -4.25 1.95
N ILE A 319 12.36 -3.16 1.44
CA ILE A 319 12.40 -2.81 0.02
C ILE A 319 13.82 -2.37 -0.33
N PRO A 320 14.47 -2.97 -1.33
CA PRO A 320 15.82 -2.59 -1.70
C PRO A 320 15.86 -1.19 -2.32
N TYR A 321 16.94 -0.47 -2.03
CA TYR A 321 17.17 0.88 -2.55
C TYR A 321 17.30 0.94 -4.09
N ASP A 322 17.66 -0.16 -4.75
CA ASP A 322 17.74 -0.28 -6.20
C ASP A 322 16.40 -0.63 -6.87
N SER A 323 15.27 -0.60 -6.13
CA SER A 323 13.93 -0.78 -6.72
C SER A 323 13.60 0.33 -7.74
N PRO A 324 12.77 0.06 -8.76
CA PRO A 324 12.42 1.04 -9.79
C PRO A 324 11.82 2.34 -9.22
N ILE A 325 11.00 2.24 -8.19
CA ILE A 325 10.36 3.39 -7.55
C ILE A 325 11.40 4.19 -6.75
N SER A 326 12.24 3.52 -5.98
CA SER A 326 13.32 4.16 -5.24
C SER A 326 14.24 4.95 -6.17
N GLN A 327 14.66 4.34 -7.28
CA GLN A 327 15.57 4.95 -8.26
C GLN A 327 14.94 6.11 -9.06
N SER A 328 13.62 6.23 -9.06
CA SER A 328 12.95 7.39 -9.67
C SER A 328 13.24 8.70 -8.92
N ASN A 329 13.61 8.62 -7.63
CA ASN A 329 13.78 9.76 -6.72
C ASN A 329 12.56 10.69 -6.65
N MET A 330 11.38 10.18 -7.00
CA MET A 330 10.12 10.93 -6.97
C MET A 330 9.35 10.63 -5.69
N LEU A 331 8.62 11.63 -5.21
CA LEU A 331 7.52 11.47 -4.25
C LEU A 331 6.23 11.55 -5.08
N PHE A 332 5.49 10.46 -5.13
CA PHE A 332 4.30 10.36 -5.97
C PHE A 332 3.06 10.99 -5.34
N TYR A 333 3.07 11.25 -4.03
CA TYR A 333 1.90 11.64 -3.25
C TYR A 333 0.74 10.62 -3.38
N GLU A 334 1.11 9.37 -3.56
CA GLU A 334 0.21 8.23 -3.68
C GLU A 334 0.81 7.02 -2.96
N THR A 335 0.10 6.53 -1.94
CA THR A 335 0.58 5.48 -1.03
C THR A 335 1.08 4.25 -1.79
N LEU A 336 0.34 3.77 -2.81
CA LEU A 336 0.74 2.62 -3.63
C LEU A 336 2.19 2.70 -4.17
N PHE A 337 2.67 3.92 -4.47
CA PHE A 337 4.05 4.13 -4.95
C PHE A 337 4.99 4.47 -3.82
N ASP A 338 4.58 5.37 -2.94
CA ASP A 338 5.50 5.96 -1.96
C ASP A 338 5.89 4.94 -0.88
N GLU A 339 4.99 4.04 -0.46
CA GLU A 339 5.30 2.90 0.41
C GLU A 339 6.31 1.94 -0.25
N ASN A 340 6.18 1.70 -1.55
CA ASN A 340 7.06 0.85 -2.33
C ASN A 340 8.38 1.52 -2.76
N ALA A 341 8.65 2.74 -2.30
CA ALA A 341 9.85 3.49 -2.64
C ALA A 341 11.06 3.18 -1.74
N SER A 342 10.87 2.63 -0.55
CA SER A 342 11.97 2.28 0.36
C SER A 342 11.49 1.41 1.52
N CYS A 343 12.45 0.82 2.27
CA CYS A 343 12.10 0.25 3.57
C CYS A 343 11.27 1.24 4.37
N HIS A 344 10.19 0.74 4.96
CA HIS A 344 9.29 1.56 5.78
C HIS A 344 8.85 0.82 7.05
N LEU A 345 8.31 1.58 7.97
CA LEU A 345 7.64 1.09 9.17
C LEU A 345 6.24 1.70 9.18
N ALA A 346 5.25 0.98 9.69
CA ALA A 346 3.93 1.56 9.94
C ALA A 346 3.70 1.81 11.43
N LEU A 347 3.17 2.99 11.75
CA LEU A 347 2.55 3.24 13.05
C LEU A 347 1.13 2.68 13.05
N GLY A 348 0.75 1.99 14.12
CA GLY A 348 -0.62 1.56 14.34
C GLY A 348 -0.85 0.06 14.10
N LYS A 349 -1.92 -0.29 13.40
CA LYS A 349 -2.47 -1.65 13.32
C LYS A 349 -1.54 -2.62 12.61
N ALA A 350 -1.38 -3.81 13.20
CA ALA A 350 -0.67 -4.93 12.60
C ALA A 350 -1.61 -5.84 11.80
N TYR A 351 -1.09 -6.44 10.72
CA TYR A 351 -1.83 -7.44 9.95
C TYR A 351 -1.72 -8.83 10.61
N PRO A 352 -2.84 -9.46 11.00
CA PRO A 352 -2.82 -10.80 11.60
C PRO A 352 -2.22 -11.87 10.69
N THR A 353 -2.25 -11.67 9.37
CA THR A 353 -1.62 -12.54 8.36
C THR A 353 -0.10 -12.65 8.50
N CYS A 354 0.54 -11.74 9.24
CA CYS A 354 1.97 -11.77 9.54
C CYS A 354 2.34 -12.69 10.70
N LEU A 355 1.39 -13.44 11.24
CA LEU A 355 1.60 -14.44 12.28
C LEU A 355 0.99 -15.77 11.86
N ASP A 356 1.69 -16.88 12.08
CA ASP A 356 1.17 -18.21 11.77
C ASP A 356 -0.12 -18.49 12.57
N GLY A 357 -1.21 -18.77 11.86
CA GLY A 357 -2.55 -18.91 12.45
C GLY A 357 -3.17 -17.61 12.97
N GLY A 358 -2.55 -16.46 12.77
CA GLY A 358 -2.93 -15.17 13.35
C GLY A 358 -4.35 -14.69 13.00
N THR A 359 -4.85 -15.05 11.82
CA THR A 359 -6.22 -14.73 11.38
C THR A 359 -7.32 -15.46 12.18
N ASN A 360 -6.95 -16.48 12.95
CA ASN A 360 -7.88 -17.25 13.78
C ASN A 360 -7.82 -16.85 15.27
N LEU A 361 -6.95 -15.91 15.62
CA LEU A 361 -6.79 -15.44 16.99
C LEU A 361 -7.89 -14.43 17.36
N SER A 362 -8.32 -14.44 18.61
CA SER A 362 -9.07 -13.33 19.18
C SER A 362 -8.15 -12.09 19.34
N GLU A 363 -8.74 -10.92 19.52
CA GLU A 363 -7.99 -9.68 19.77
C GLU A 363 -7.05 -9.80 20.98
N GLU A 364 -7.50 -10.46 22.04
CA GLU A 364 -6.70 -10.70 23.26
C GLU A 364 -5.51 -11.62 22.97
N GLU A 365 -5.73 -12.72 22.23
CA GLU A 365 -4.68 -13.65 21.83
C GLU A 365 -3.67 -13.00 20.87
N ALA A 366 -4.14 -12.22 19.90
CA ALA A 366 -3.30 -11.46 18.98
C ALA A 366 -2.40 -10.45 19.72
N SER A 367 -2.96 -9.70 20.66
CA SER A 367 -2.21 -8.78 21.52
C SER A 367 -1.20 -9.51 22.43
N ALA A 368 -1.58 -10.67 22.99
CA ALA A 368 -0.67 -11.49 23.79
C ALA A 368 0.50 -12.03 22.94
N ALA A 369 0.25 -12.36 21.68
CA ALA A 369 1.27 -12.77 20.72
C ALA A 369 2.18 -11.62 20.23
N GLY A 370 1.83 -10.37 20.56
CA GLY A 370 2.65 -9.18 20.25
C GLY A 370 2.15 -8.35 19.07
N LEU A 371 1.01 -8.68 18.46
CA LEU A 371 0.42 -7.84 17.42
C LEU A 371 -0.17 -6.56 18.02
N ASN A 372 -0.03 -5.47 17.30
CA ASN A 372 -0.60 -4.18 17.70
C ASN A 372 -1.99 -3.99 17.11
N ASP A 373 -2.91 -3.44 17.90
CA ASP A 373 -4.22 -3.01 17.44
C ASP A 373 -4.32 -1.48 17.51
N SER A 374 -4.94 -0.87 16.52
CA SER A 374 -5.13 0.58 16.41
C SER A 374 -6.21 0.90 15.37
N MET A 375 -6.76 2.10 15.46
CA MET A 375 -7.65 2.65 14.41
C MET A 375 -6.88 3.18 13.21
N VAL A 376 -5.57 3.33 13.31
CA VAL A 376 -4.71 3.85 12.23
C VAL A 376 -3.72 2.79 11.78
N HIS A 377 -3.28 2.91 10.52
CA HIS A 377 -2.12 2.25 9.93
C HIS A 377 -1.48 3.27 9.00
N VAL A 378 -0.28 3.73 9.34
CA VAL A 378 0.37 4.84 8.62
C VAL A 378 1.84 4.53 8.39
N ASP A 379 2.19 4.31 7.13
CA ASP A 379 3.53 4.00 6.67
C ASP A 379 4.40 5.23 6.60
N PHE A 380 5.65 5.10 7.05
CA PHE A 380 6.66 6.14 6.92
C PHE A 380 8.00 5.55 6.48
N MET A 381 8.63 6.19 5.50
CA MET A 381 9.82 5.71 4.82
C MET A 381 11.07 5.97 5.67
N ILE A 382 11.89 4.93 5.82
CA ILE A 382 13.15 4.96 6.59
C ILE A 382 14.36 4.52 5.77
N GLY A 383 14.13 3.87 4.61
CA GLY A 383 15.19 3.32 3.76
C GLY A 383 16.07 4.40 3.13
N SER A 384 17.35 4.12 3.02
CA SER A 384 18.39 4.97 2.41
C SER A 384 19.46 4.13 1.75
N ALA A 385 20.28 4.76 0.89
CA ALA A 385 21.38 4.09 0.17
C ALA A 385 22.47 3.50 1.07
N ASP A 386 22.57 3.98 2.30
CA ASP A 386 23.53 3.55 3.33
C ASP A 386 22.89 2.68 4.42
N MET A 387 21.60 2.34 4.31
CA MET A 387 20.89 1.53 5.29
C MET A 387 21.54 0.16 5.44
N THR A 388 21.82 -0.21 6.67
CA THR A 388 22.21 -1.56 7.09
C THR A 388 21.09 -2.15 7.94
N ILE A 389 20.71 -3.39 7.66
CA ILE A 389 19.73 -4.15 8.45
C ILE A 389 20.36 -5.49 8.81
N GLU A 390 20.39 -5.79 10.09
CA GLU A 390 20.90 -7.04 10.65
C GLU A 390 19.77 -7.83 11.30
N GLY A 391 19.66 -9.11 10.97
CA GLY A 391 18.78 -10.05 11.64
C GLY A 391 19.44 -10.67 12.85
N LEU A 392 18.84 -10.54 14.02
CA LEU A 392 19.32 -11.10 15.29
C LEU A 392 18.64 -12.43 15.55
N CYS A 393 19.40 -13.52 15.62
CA CYS A 393 18.88 -14.85 15.92
C CYS A 393 18.77 -15.10 17.43
N GLU A 394 17.98 -16.09 17.84
CA GLU A 394 17.80 -16.49 19.24
C GLU A 394 19.12 -16.97 19.90
N ASP A 395 20.02 -17.59 19.14
CA ASP A 395 21.33 -18.04 19.61
C ASP A 395 22.40 -16.93 19.70
N GLY A 396 22.02 -15.68 19.40
CA GLY A 396 22.90 -14.52 19.37
C GLY A 396 23.66 -14.33 18.07
N THR A 397 23.45 -15.16 17.06
CA THR A 397 24.02 -14.97 15.72
C THR A 397 23.43 -13.74 15.07
N VAL A 398 24.26 -12.94 14.40
CA VAL A 398 23.87 -11.77 13.62
C VAL A 398 24.02 -12.10 12.13
N VAL A 399 22.97 -11.89 11.35
CA VAL A 399 22.95 -12.19 9.92
C VAL A 399 22.65 -10.91 9.15
N PRO A 400 23.51 -10.49 8.20
CA PRO A 400 23.20 -9.35 7.35
C PRO A 400 21.95 -9.61 6.52
N VAL A 401 20.98 -8.69 6.57
CA VAL A 401 19.75 -8.67 5.76
C VAL A 401 19.93 -7.64 4.65
N PHE A 402 20.31 -6.40 5.00
CA PHE A 402 20.66 -5.35 4.05
C PHE A 402 22.09 -4.83 4.31
N ILE A 403 22.77 -4.51 3.22
CA ILE A 403 24.05 -3.79 3.19
C ILE A 403 23.94 -2.69 2.13
N ASN A 404 24.26 -1.46 2.49
CA ASN A 404 24.17 -0.31 1.59
C ASN A 404 22.80 -0.20 0.91
N GLY A 405 21.74 -0.31 1.71
CA GLY A 405 20.36 -0.17 1.27
C GLY A 405 19.78 -1.33 0.45
N ASN A 406 20.55 -2.38 0.17
CA ASN A 406 20.13 -3.50 -0.69
C ASN A 406 20.29 -4.85 0.01
N TRP A 407 19.63 -5.88 -0.51
CA TRP A 407 19.75 -7.24 0.01
C TRP A 407 21.20 -7.70 0.08
N ALA A 408 21.61 -8.28 1.20
CA ALA A 408 22.97 -8.75 1.45
C ALA A 408 23.31 -10.07 0.76
N ASN A 409 22.29 -10.80 0.20
CA ASN A 409 22.40 -12.13 -0.40
C ASN A 409 21.63 -12.24 -1.73
#